data_7ae01edf0e15ca6ec546ebad9422dad4
#
_entry.id   7ae01edf0e15ca6ec546ebad9422dad4
#
_cell.length_a   1.000
_cell.length_b   1.000
_cell.length_c   1.000
_cell.angle_alpha   90.00
_cell.angle_beta   90.00
_cell.angle_gamma   90.00
#
_symmetry.space_group_name_H-M   'P 1'
#
loop_
_entity.id
_entity.type
_entity.pdbx_description
1 polymer ?
#
loop_
_entity_poly.entity_id
_entity_poly.type
_entity_poly.pdbx_seq_one_letter_code
_entity_poly.pdbx_strand_id
1 'polypeptide(L)'
;MATSAPPIPRVELAYAPTPLLKLERLSAELGVELWVKRDDLTGLLETGNKIRKLEFLVGEALAQSADTLITCGTLQSNCCRCVAAVCARLGLRAVLALKGAQPAEYDGNLLLDRLLGADIRYCTDAEWAKIDETLHDIAARERAQGRTPYIIPESGATVVGALGYLACGQEVAQQVRHGAPEFDTIAITDFSGGSQAGLLMAKQLTGLRAEIVGVPIEIGRAHV
;
A
#
# COMPACT_ATOMS: atom_id res chain seq x y z
N MET A 1 -27.30 -21.17 -13.80
CA MET A 1 -26.49 -20.06 -14.36
C MET A 1 -25.56 -19.60 -13.25
N ALA A 2 -24.26 -19.83 -13.39
CA ALA A 2 -23.31 -19.29 -12.42
C ALA A 2 -23.26 -17.76 -12.61
N THR A 3 -23.78 -17.02 -11.66
CA THR A 3 -23.59 -15.56 -11.62
C THR A 3 -22.10 -15.31 -11.37
N SER A 4 -21.38 -14.89 -12.41
CA SER A 4 -19.99 -14.43 -12.21
C SER A 4 -20.01 -13.27 -11.21
N ALA A 5 -19.21 -13.38 -10.16
CA ALA A 5 -19.02 -12.26 -9.26
C ALA A 5 -18.63 -11.00 -10.08
N PRO A 6 -19.13 -9.81 -9.71
CA PRO A 6 -18.73 -8.58 -10.41
C PRO A 6 -17.21 -8.43 -10.34
N PRO A 7 -16.58 -7.85 -11.38
CA PRO A 7 -15.15 -7.62 -11.37
C PRO A 7 -14.78 -6.71 -10.19
N ILE A 8 -13.67 -7.01 -9.52
CA ILE A 8 -13.18 -6.19 -8.42
C ILE A 8 -12.72 -4.84 -8.99
N PRO A 9 -13.25 -3.71 -8.50
CA PRO A 9 -12.87 -2.38 -8.99
C PRO A 9 -11.36 -2.16 -8.82
N ARG A 10 -10.70 -1.67 -9.86
CA ARG A 10 -9.26 -1.36 -9.86
C ARG A 10 -8.99 -0.13 -10.72
N VAL A 11 -8.08 0.73 -10.27
CA VAL A 11 -7.54 1.86 -11.02
C VAL A 11 -6.08 1.56 -11.34
N GLU A 12 -5.67 1.73 -12.58
CA GLU A 12 -4.27 1.57 -12.98
C GLU A 12 -3.46 2.78 -12.51
N LEU A 13 -2.66 2.59 -11.49
CA LEU A 13 -1.82 3.61 -10.88
C LEU A 13 -0.33 3.26 -10.98
N ALA A 14 0.00 1.99 -10.75
CA ALA A 14 1.37 1.50 -10.74
C ALA A 14 1.93 1.26 -12.15
N TYR A 15 3.21 1.57 -12.34
CA TYR A 15 3.97 1.13 -13.51
C TYR A 15 4.36 -0.34 -13.32
N ALA A 16 3.50 -1.23 -13.77
CA ALA A 16 3.66 -2.67 -13.70
C ALA A 16 3.67 -3.28 -15.13
N PRO A 17 4.37 -4.40 -15.35
CA PRO A 17 5.13 -5.19 -14.38
C PRO A 17 6.44 -4.51 -13.95
N THR A 18 6.74 -4.51 -12.64
CA THR A 18 8.03 -4.02 -12.18
C THR A 18 9.16 -5.01 -12.49
N PRO A 19 10.41 -4.55 -12.73
CA PRO A 19 11.52 -5.45 -13.04
C PRO A 19 11.84 -6.41 -11.90
N LEU A 20 12.31 -7.62 -12.27
CA LEU A 20 13.06 -8.52 -11.42
C LEU A 20 14.54 -8.39 -11.80
N LEU A 21 15.40 -7.97 -10.88
CA LEU A 21 16.82 -7.74 -11.13
C LEU A 21 17.67 -8.59 -10.18
N LYS A 22 18.69 -9.26 -10.73
CA LYS A 22 19.67 -9.96 -9.93
C LYS A 22 20.62 -8.97 -9.24
N LEU A 23 20.90 -9.18 -7.98
CA LEU A 23 21.84 -8.40 -7.19
C LEU A 23 23.21 -9.08 -7.22
N GLU A 24 23.96 -8.93 -8.33
CA GLU A 24 25.17 -9.70 -8.63
C GLU A 24 26.23 -9.61 -7.53
N ARG A 25 26.56 -8.41 -7.05
CA ARG A 25 27.58 -8.23 -6.01
C ARG A 25 27.17 -8.86 -4.69
N LEU A 26 25.94 -8.60 -4.26
CA LEU A 26 25.42 -9.12 -2.99
C LEU A 26 25.24 -10.65 -3.06
N SER A 27 24.86 -11.18 -4.21
CA SER A 27 24.77 -12.62 -4.45
C SER A 27 26.13 -13.29 -4.31
N ALA A 28 27.18 -12.70 -4.90
CA ALA A 28 28.54 -13.23 -4.81
C ALA A 28 29.09 -13.16 -3.37
N GLU A 29 28.79 -12.08 -2.64
CA GLU A 29 29.24 -11.89 -1.25
C GLU A 29 28.60 -12.90 -0.29
N LEU A 30 27.30 -13.17 -0.47
CA LEU A 30 26.53 -14.05 0.42
C LEU A 30 26.52 -15.53 -0.03
N GLY A 31 27.01 -15.83 -1.24
CA GLY A 31 27.02 -17.20 -1.79
C GLY A 31 25.62 -17.73 -2.12
N VAL A 32 24.63 -16.86 -2.35
CA VAL A 32 23.26 -17.21 -2.74
C VAL A 32 22.78 -16.32 -3.88
N GLU A 33 21.87 -16.82 -4.71
CA GLU A 33 21.26 -15.98 -5.74
C GLU A 33 20.19 -15.07 -5.16
N LEU A 34 20.47 -13.76 -5.15
CA LEU A 34 19.53 -12.74 -4.69
C LEU A 34 18.95 -11.95 -5.86
N TRP A 35 17.65 -11.81 -5.85
CA TRP A 35 16.90 -11.02 -6.80
C TRP A 35 16.02 -9.99 -6.08
N VAL A 36 15.81 -8.86 -6.69
CA VAL A 36 14.92 -7.82 -6.16
C VAL A 36 13.78 -7.54 -7.12
N LYS A 37 12.55 -7.59 -6.61
CA LYS A 37 11.36 -7.07 -7.28
C LYS A 37 11.33 -5.56 -7.05
N ARG A 38 11.52 -4.77 -8.10
CA ARG A 38 11.74 -3.32 -8.03
C ARG A 38 10.44 -2.54 -7.84
N ASP A 39 9.77 -2.78 -6.72
CA ASP A 39 8.53 -2.04 -6.38
C ASP A 39 8.79 -0.58 -5.98
N ASP A 40 10.04 -0.18 -5.83
CA ASP A 40 10.46 1.21 -5.80
C ASP A 40 10.29 1.94 -7.16
N LEU A 41 10.06 1.20 -8.26
CA LEU A 41 9.82 1.75 -9.61
C LEU A 41 8.34 1.70 -10.02
N THR A 42 7.43 1.55 -9.09
CA THR A 42 5.98 1.52 -9.37
C THR A 42 5.38 2.86 -9.73
N GLY A 43 6.09 3.94 -9.58
CA GLY A 43 5.63 5.28 -9.91
C GLY A 43 6.69 6.33 -9.57
N LEU A 44 6.31 7.59 -9.63
CA LEU A 44 7.19 8.71 -9.30
C LEU A 44 7.05 9.12 -7.83
N LEU A 45 5.96 9.82 -7.48
CA LEU A 45 5.67 10.23 -6.10
C LEU A 45 4.90 9.17 -5.34
N GLU A 46 4.05 8.42 -6.04
CA GLU A 46 3.27 7.28 -5.53
C GLU A 46 4.07 5.97 -5.47
N THR A 47 5.40 6.02 -5.61
CA THR A 47 6.27 4.84 -5.67
C THR A 47 6.28 4.00 -4.39
N GLY A 48 6.59 2.71 -4.54
CA GLY A 48 6.70 1.74 -3.45
C GLY A 48 5.51 0.78 -3.37
N ASN A 49 5.54 -0.06 -2.35
CA ASN A 49 4.55 -1.14 -2.16
C ASN A 49 3.10 -0.66 -1.97
N LYS A 50 2.92 0.58 -1.51
CA LYS A 50 1.59 1.08 -1.14
C LYS A 50 0.71 1.32 -2.36
N ILE A 51 1.28 1.73 -3.49
CA ILE A 51 0.51 2.01 -4.70
C ILE A 51 -0.24 0.77 -5.21
N ARG A 52 0.36 -0.43 -5.10
CA ARG A 52 -0.31 -1.68 -5.48
C ARG A 52 -1.59 -1.93 -4.69
N LYS A 53 -1.60 -1.62 -3.40
CA LYS A 53 -2.79 -1.70 -2.55
C LYS A 53 -3.81 -0.63 -2.94
N LEU A 54 -3.32 0.58 -3.21
CA LEU A 54 -4.16 1.73 -3.55
C LEU A 54 -4.89 1.54 -4.88
N GLU A 55 -4.36 0.80 -5.83
CA GLU A 55 -5.09 0.50 -7.07
C GLU A 55 -6.48 -0.10 -6.81
N PHE A 56 -6.59 -0.99 -5.83
CA PHE A 56 -7.84 -1.64 -5.47
C PHE A 56 -8.66 -0.81 -4.48
N LEU A 57 -8.03 -0.22 -3.46
CA LEU A 57 -8.72 0.61 -2.47
C LEU A 57 -9.33 1.86 -3.11
N VAL A 58 -8.60 2.50 -4.02
CA VAL A 58 -9.10 3.66 -4.77
C VAL A 58 -10.16 3.22 -5.79
N GLY A 59 -9.97 2.05 -6.42
CA GLY A 59 -11.00 1.47 -7.28
C GLY A 59 -12.32 1.27 -6.55
N GLU A 60 -12.28 0.71 -5.33
CA GLU A 60 -13.45 0.57 -4.47
C GLU A 60 -14.03 1.93 -4.05
N ALA A 61 -13.19 2.89 -3.65
CA ALA A 61 -13.61 4.24 -3.29
C ALA A 61 -14.36 4.93 -4.43
N LEU A 62 -13.82 4.87 -5.66
CA LEU A 62 -14.46 5.47 -6.84
C LEU A 62 -15.76 4.76 -7.21
N ALA A 63 -15.84 3.45 -7.05
CA ALA A 63 -17.09 2.70 -7.25
C ALA A 63 -18.19 3.12 -6.25
N GLN A 64 -17.81 3.66 -5.09
CA GLN A 64 -18.69 4.26 -4.09
C GLN A 64 -18.89 5.77 -4.29
N SER A 65 -18.42 6.34 -5.41
CA SER A 65 -18.45 7.77 -5.70
C SER A 65 -17.76 8.64 -4.65
N ALA A 66 -16.68 8.12 -4.03
CA ALA A 66 -15.90 8.88 -3.08
C ALA A 66 -15.14 10.02 -3.79
N ASP A 67 -15.16 11.20 -3.19
CA ASP A 67 -14.42 12.40 -3.60
C ASP A 67 -13.28 12.74 -2.64
N THR A 68 -13.24 12.10 -1.49
CA THR A 68 -12.30 12.35 -0.40
C THR A 68 -11.74 11.04 0.12
N LEU A 69 -10.40 10.90 0.15
CA LEU A 69 -9.72 9.77 0.77
C LEU A 69 -9.14 10.21 2.13
N ILE A 70 -9.41 9.44 3.16
CA ILE A 70 -8.91 9.67 4.51
C ILE A 70 -8.00 8.52 4.90
N THR A 71 -6.80 8.80 5.39
CA THR A 71 -5.90 7.76 5.91
C THR A 71 -5.09 8.28 7.10
N CYS A 72 -4.33 7.39 7.74
CA CYS A 72 -3.49 7.74 8.87
C CYS A 72 -2.09 7.13 8.78
N GLY A 73 -1.18 7.66 9.57
CA GLY A 73 0.20 7.18 9.67
C GLY A 73 1.08 8.08 10.53
N THR A 74 2.37 7.75 10.57
CA THR A 74 3.38 8.64 11.15
C THR A 74 3.67 9.82 10.22
N LEU A 75 4.40 10.83 10.69
CA LEU A 75 4.79 12.01 9.89
C LEU A 75 5.54 11.66 8.59
N GLN A 76 6.23 10.52 8.55
CA GLN A 76 6.98 10.04 7.39
C GLN A 76 6.34 8.83 6.71
N SER A 77 5.02 8.67 6.83
CA SER A 77 4.29 7.52 6.28
C SER A 77 4.35 7.47 4.76
N ASN A 78 4.87 6.37 4.21
CA ASN A 78 4.81 6.09 2.78
C ASN A 78 3.37 5.87 2.28
N CYS A 79 2.46 5.42 3.15
CA CYS A 79 1.06 5.24 2.78
C CYS A 79 0.37 6.60 2.60
N CYS A 80 0.56 7.52 3.54
CA CYS A 80 0.00 8.88 3.49
C CYS A 80 0.49 9.60 2.23
N ARG A 81 1.80 9.59 1.95
CA ARG A 81 2.37 10.16 0.74
C ARG A 81 1.76 9.57 -0.53
N CYS A 82 1.62 8.25 -0.62
CA CYS A 82 0.99 7.64 -1.79
C CYS A 82 -0.48 8.03 -1.94
N VAL A 83 -1.24 8.12 -0.83
CA VAL A 83 -2.64 8.60 -0.87
C VAL A 83 -2.70 10.05 -1.33
N ALA A 84 -1.84 10.93 -0.80
CA ALA A 84 -1.77 12.33 -1.24
C ALA A 84 -1.46 12.45 -2.74
N ALA A 85 -0.45 11.70 -3.23
CA ALA A 85 -0.07 11.68 -4.65
C ALA A 85 -1.19 11.18 -5.56
N VAL A 86 -1.87 10.10 -5.17
CA VAL A 86 -3.00 9.54 -5.93
C VAL A 86 -4.18 10.52 -5.94
N CYS A 87 -4.49 11.15 -4.80
CA CYS A 87 -5.55 12.17 -4.75
C CYS A 87 -5.24 13.35 -5.66
N ALA A 88 -4.00 13.87 -5.62
CA ALA A 88 -3.58 14.95 -6.50
C ALA A 88 -3.69 14.57 -7.99
N ARG A 89 -3.30 13.33 -8.35
CA ARG A 89 -3.40 12.80 -9.72
C ARG A 89 -4.83 12.65 -10.21
N LEU A 90 -5.75 12.23 -9.33
CA LEU A 90 -7.15 11.91 -9.69
C LEU A 90 -8.13 13.05 -9.42
N GLY A 91 -7.68 14.19 -8.89
CA GLY A 91 -8.54 15.31 -8.53
C GLY A 91 -9.41 15.03 -7.30
N LEU A 92 -8.97 14.13 -6.41
CA LEU A 92 -9.62 13.81 -5.15
C LEU A 92 -9.04 14.66 -4.01
N ARG A 93 -9.80 14.80 -2.93
CA ARG A 93 -9.30 15.40 -1.69
C ARG A 93 -8.59 14.34 -0.85
N ALA A 94 -7.39 14.66 -0.34
CA ALA A 94 -6.67 13.86 0.65
C ALA A 94 -6.80 14.49 2.04
N VAL A 95 -7.17 13.68 3.05
CA VAL A 95 -7.12 14.05 4.46
C VAL A 95 -6.23 13.05 5.19
N LEU A 96 -5.15 13.54 5.80
CA LEU A 96 -4.13 12.71 6.45
C LEU A 96 -4.15 12.95 7.96
N ALA A 97 -4.47 11.92 8.74
CA ALA A 97 -4.37 11.93 10.20
C ALA A 97 -2.96 11.44 10.60
N LEU A 98 -2.07 12.36 10.96
CA LEU A 98 -0.67 12.03 11.24
C LEU A 98 -0.38 12.05 12.74
N LYS A 99 0.25 10.98 13.23
CA LYS A 99 0.67 10.86 14.63
C LYS A 99 1.76 11.87 14.96
N GLY A 100 1.54 12.69 15.97
CA GLY A 100 2.51 13.64 16.51
C GLY A 100 2.10 15.10 16.34
N ALA A 101 2.98 16.00 16.77
CA ALA A 101 2.77 17.43 16.64
C ALA A 101 3.26 17.95 15.28
N GLN A 102 2.73 19.09 14.87
CA GLN A 102 3.24 19.80 13.70
C GLN A 102 4.69 20.21 13.94
N PRO A 103 5.65 19.79 13.09
CA PRO A 103 7.04 20.21 13.22
C PRO A 103 7.25 21.65 12.76
N ALA A 104 8.34 22.26 13.23
CA ALA A 104 8.72 23.62 12.80
C ALA A 104 9.13 23.67 11.31
N GLU A 105 9.76 22.60 10.83
CA GLU A 105 10.19 22.46 9.44
C GLU A 105 9.58 21.18 8.83
N TYR A 106 9.36 21.23 7.53
CA TYR A 106 8.79 20.11 6.78
C TYR A 106 9.87 19.48 5.91
N ASP A 107 10.03 18.18 6.04
CA ASP A 107 10.96 17.38 5.25
C ASP A 107 10.33 16.07 4.75
N GLY A 108 11.06 15.34 3.91
CA GLY A 108 10.70 14.00 3.46
C GLY A 108 9.27 13.88 2.94
N ASN A 109 8.57 12.84 3.41
CA ASN A 109 7.19 12.56 2.99
C ASN A 109 6.21 13.65 3.46
N LEU A 110 6.40 14.22 4.65
CA LEU A 110 5.53 15.27 5.15
C LEU A 110 5.57 16.53 4.29
N LEU A 111 6.75 16.88 3.77
CA LEU A 111 6.88 17.99 2.80
C LEU A 111 6.12 17.67 1.51
N LEU A 112 6.26 16.44 1.00
CA LEU A 112 5.54 16.01 -0.20
C LEU A 112 4.03 16.03 0.01
N ASP A 113 3.53 15.56 1.15
CA ASP A 113 2.10 15.58 1.49
C ASP A 113 1.53 17.01 1.40
N ARG A 114 2.26 17.99 1.90
CA ARG A 114 1.87 19.40 1.80
C ARG A 114 1.91 19.93 0.38
N LEU A 115 2.98 19.65 -0.37
CA LEU A 115 3.11 20.08 -1.76
C LEU A 115 2.03 19.48 -2.66
N LEU A 116 1.56 18.27 -2.33
CA LEU A 116 0.47 17.59 -3.01
C LEU A 116 -0.93 18.09 -2.60
N GLY A 117 -1.01 19.05 -1.67
CA GLY A 117 -2.26 19.68 -1.26
C GLY A 117 -3.10 18.88 -0.29
N ALA A 118 -2.51 17.91 0.44
CA ALA A 118 -3.22 17.16 1.45
C ALA A 118 -3.63 18.05 2.64
N ASP A 119 -4.85 17.81 3.17
CA ASP A 119 -5.28 18.36 4.47
C ASP A 119 -4.68 17.50 5.58
N ILE A 120 -3.69 18.06 6.30
CA ILE A 120 -2.96 17.35 7.34
C ILE A 120 -3.54 17.70 8.70
N ARG A 121 -3.92 16.65 9.45
CA ARG A 121 -4.40 16.72 10.82
C ARG A 121 -3.42 16.00 11.73
N TYR A 122 -2.85 16.74 12.67
CA TYR A 122 -1.92 16.19 13.65
C TYR A 122 -2.72 15.59 14.80
N CYS A 123 -2.47 14.33 15.10
CA CYS A 123 -3.15 13.57 16.14
C CYS A 123 -2.29 13.47 17.39
N THR A 124 -2.86 13.80 18.54
CA THR A 124 -2.27 13.54 19.86
C THR A 124 -2.17 12.04 20.11
N ASP A 125 -1.37 11.64 21.12
CA ASP A 125 -1.28 10.23 21.53
C ASP A 125 -2.64 9.65 21.95
N ALA A 126 -3.51 10.44 22.55
CA ALA A 126 -4.85 10.03 22.95
C ALA A 126 -5.77 9.77 21.73
N GLU A 127 -5.71 10.61 20.70
CA GLU A 127 -6.43 10.42 19.44
C GLU A 127 -5.84 9.24 18.65
N TRP A 128 -4.51 9.08 18.68
CA TRP A 128 -3.86 7.95 18.04
C TRP A 128 -4.22 6.60 18.68
N ALA A 129 -4.35 6.55 20.00
CA ALA A 129 -4.80 5.35 20.72
C ALA A 129 -6.20 4.89 20.28
N LYS A 130 -6.99 5.80 19.70
CA LYS A 130 -8.33 5.56 19.16
C LYS A 130 -8.42 5.96 17.68
N ILE A 131 -7.41 5.60 16.92
CA ILE A 131 -7.27 6.11 15.54
C ILE A 131 -8.49 5.79 14.68
N ASP A 132 -9.10 4.63 14.82
CA ASP A 132 -10.28 4.26 14.05
C ASP A 132 -11.47 5.18 14.36
N GLU A 133 -11.73 5.51 15.63
CA GLU A 133 -12.74 6.49 16.04
C GLU A 133 -12.41 7.87 15.44
N THR A 134 -11.15 8.28 15.54
CA THR A 134 -10.66 9.56 14.99
C THR A 134 -10.88 9.66 13.48
N LEU A 135 -10.60 8.60 12.72
CA LEU A 135 -10.85 8.56 11.26
C LEU A 135 -12.34 8.66 10.94
N HIS A 136 -13.20 8.00 11.72
CA HIS A 136 -14.65 8.09 11.55
C HIS A 136 -15.18 9.48 11.88
N ASP A 137 -14.65 10.17 12.90
CA ASP A 137 -14.98 11.54 13.22
C ASP A 137 -14.58 12.53 12.11
N ILE A 138 -13.40 12.33 11.52
CA ILE A 138 -12.96 13.09 10.35
C ILE A 138 -13.92 12.85 9.19
N ALA A 139 -14.28 11.61 8.91
CA ALA A 139 -15.23 11.28 7.85
C ALA A 139 -16.62 11.89 8.09
N ALA A 140 -17.09 11.91 9.33
CA ALA A 140 -18.36 12.56 9.67
C ALA A 140 -18.33 14.08 9.40
N ARG A 141 -17.21 14.75 9.71
CA ARG A 141 -17.00 16.17 9.40
C ARG A 141 -16.97 16.45 7.89
N GLU A 142 -16.32 15.58 7.11
CA GLU A 142 -16.30 15.70 5.65
C GLU A 142 -17.71 15.50 5.07
N ARG A 143 -18.47 14.51 5.56
CA ARG A 143 -19.91 14.33 5.16
C ARG A 143 -20.77 15.52 5.49
N ALA A 144 -20.59 16.15 6.66
CA ALA A 144 -21.31 17.35 7.03
C ALA A 144 -21.04 18.54 6.09
N GLN A 145 -19.95 18.49 5.32
CA GLN A 145 -19.61 19.47 4.28
C GLN A 145 -20.07 19.02 2.88
N GLY A 146 -20.88 17.98 2.78
CA GLY A 146 -21.44 17.47 1.52
C GLY A 146 -20.49 16.58 0.73
N ARG A 147 -19.40 16.07 1.34
CA ARG A 147 -18.43 15.18 0.67
C ARG A 147 -18.75 13.71 0.89
N THR A 148 -18.15 12.88 0.06
CA THR A 148 -18.27 11.42 0.13
C THR A 148 -16.89 10.82 0.51
N PRO A 149 -16.56 10.74 1.82
CA PRO A 149 -15.27 10.25 2.26
C PRO A 149 -15.21 8.72 2.24
N TYR A 150 -14.03 8.20 1.84
CA TYR A 150 -13.63 6.80 1.96
C TYR A 150 -12.42 6.70 2.89
N ILE A 151 -12.50 5.82 3.89
CA ILE A 151 -11.41 5.60 4.87
C ILE A 151 -10.52 4.47 4.40
N ILE A 152 -9.23 4.76 4.26
CA ILE A 152 -8.17 3.79 4.06
C ILE A 152 -7.46 3.63 5.42
N PRO A 153 -7.58 2.47 6.10
CA PRO A 153 -6.94 2.26 7.39
C PRO A 153 -5.41 2.29 7.27
N GLU A 154 -4.73 2.31 8.42
CA GLU A 154 -3.26 2.35 8.45
C GLU A 154 -2.63 1.32 7.50
N SER A 155 -1.69 1.77 6.67
CA SER A 155 -1.00 0.92 5.68
C SER A 155 -1.89 0.26 4.63
N GLY A 156 -3.17 0.64 4.51
CA GLY A 156 -4.12 -0.02 3.63
C GLY A 156 -4.34 -1.50 3.97
N ALA A 157 -4.35 -1.82 5.27
CA ALA A 157 -4.46 -3.18 5.78
C ALA A 157 -5.91 -3.69 5.74
N THR A 158 -6.37 -4.08 4.57
CA THR A 158 -7.70 -4.65 4.34
C THR A 158 -7.60 -5.83 3.36
N VAL A 159 -8.67 -6.62 3.27
CA VAL A 159 -8.79 -7.68 2.25
C VAL A 159 -8.64 -7.10 0.85
N VAL A 160 -9.28 -5.96 0.57
CA VAL A 160 -9.18 -5.27 -0.72
C VAL A 160 -7.75 -4.80 -0.99
N GLY A 161 -7.07 -4.22 0.01
CA GLY A 161 -5.67 -3.83 -0.10
C GLY A 161 -4.71 -4.99 -0.36
N ALA A 162 -5.00 -6.19 0.19
CA ALA A 162 -4.18 -7.37 -0.04
C ALA A 162 -4.19 -7.82 -1.53
N LEU A 163 -5.24 -7.50 -2.29
CA LEU A 163 -5.34 -7.80 -3.72
C LEU A 163 -4.20 -7.15 -4.54
N GLY A 164 -3.65 -6.04 -4.07
CA GLY A 164 -2.47 -5.43 -4.69
C GLY A 164 -1.25 -6.34 -4.69
N TYR A 165 -1.07 -7.12 -3.63
CA TYR A 165 0.00 -8.10 -3.54
C TYR A 165 -0.36 -9.48 -4.09
N LEU A 166 -1.65 -9.81 -4.16
CA LEU A 166 -2.11 -10.90 -5.02
C LEU A 166 -1.70 -10.63 -6.48
N ALA A 167 -1.97 -9.43 -7.00
CA ALA A 167 -1.58 -9.04 -8.35
C ALA A 167 -0.04 -9.06 -8.53
N CYS A 168 0.72 -8.58 -7.54
CA CYS A 168 2.19 -8.66 -7.54
C CYS A 168 2.70 -10.09 -7.65
N GLY A 169 2.16 -11.02 -6.86
CA GLY A 169 2.56 -12.42 -6.92
C GLY A 169 2.17 -13.11 -8.23
N GLN A 170 1.02 -12.76 -8.81
CA GLN A 170 0.64 -13.19 -10.17
C GLN A 170 1.62 -12.69 -11.22
N GLU A 171 2.09 -11.44 -11.08
CA GLU A 171 3.11 -10.82 -11.93
C GLU A 171 4.46 -11.57 -11.82
N VAL A 172 4.90 -11.89 -10.59
CA VAL A 172 6.11 -12.72 -10.37
C VAL A 172 5.97 -14.09 -11.02
N ALA A 173 4.86 -14.77 -10.81
CA ALA A 173 4.61 -16.08 -11.43
C ALA A 173 4.60 -16.01 -12.96
N GLN A 174 4.12 -14.92 -13.53
CA GLN A 174 4.16 -14.69 -14.97
C GLN A 174 5.60 -14.43 -15.44
N GLN A 175 6.37 -13.64 -14.71
CA GLN A 175 7.79 -13.38 -15.04
C GLN A 175 8.62 -14.68 -14.99
N VAL A 176 8.38 -15.56 -14.02
CA VAL A 176 8.99 -16.89 -13.96
C VAL A 176 8.65 -17.73 -15.21
N ARG A 177 7.37 -17.76 -15.62
CA ARG A 177 6.95 -18.45 -16.85
C ARG A 177 7.60 -17.87 -18.12
N HIS A 178 8.01 -16.60 -18.11
CA HIS A 178 8.68 -15.94 -19.24
C HIS A 178 10.23 -15.91 -19.12
N GLY A 179 10.81 -16.73 -18.25
CA GLY A 179 12.26 -16.95 -18.20
C GLY A 179 12.97 -16.33 -17.01
N ALA A 180 12.29 -15.72 -16.05
CA ALA A 180 12.90 -15.44 -14.76
C ALA A 180 13.12 -16.77 -14.01
N PRO A 181 14.12 -16.85 -13.09
CA PRO A 181 14.36 -18.08 -12.34
C PRO A 181 13.19 -18.44 -11.43
N GLU A 182 13.05 -19.72 -11.11
CA GLU A 182 12.22 -20.15 -9.99
C GLU A 182 12.90 -19.71 -8.68
N PHE A 183 12.10 -19.20 -7.76
CA PHE A 183 12.57 -18.74 -6.45
C PHE A 183 12.23 -19.77 -5.37
N ASP A 184 13.17 -20.06 -4.48
CA ASP A 184 12.91 -20.88 -3.29
C ASP A 184 12.17 -20.07 -2.22
N THR A 185 12.48 -18.78 -2.10
CA THR A 185 11.95 -17.90 -1.07
C THR A 185 11.65 -16.50 -1.64
N ILE A 186 10.53 -15.94 -1.24
CA ILE A 186 10.21 -14.52 -1.42
C ILE A 186 10.10 -13.89 -0.04
N ALA A 187 11.08 -13.07 0.32
CA ALA A 187 11.07 -12.30 1.55
C ALA A 187 10.36 -10.95 1.33
N ILE A 188 9.48 -10.58 2.23
CA ILE A 188 8.79 -9.29 2.20
C ILE A 188 8.75 -8.68 3.59
N THR A 189 8.97 -7.36 3.66
CA THR A 189 8.78 -6.61 4.90
C THR A 189 7.33 -6.70 5.36
N ASP A 190 7.13 -7.10 6.61
CA ASP A 190 5.81 -7.23 7.19
C ASP A 190 5.61 -6.30 8.39
N PHE A 191 4.49 -5.56 8.35
CA PHE A 191 4.01 -4.69 9.42
C PHE A 191 2.56 -5.04 9.78
N SER A 192 1.69 -5.13 8.77
CA SER A 192 0.25 -5.33 8.93
C SER A 192 -0.26 -6.65 8.34
N GLY A 193 0.62 -7.52 7.87
CA GLY A 193 0.28 -8.81 7.25
C GLY A 193 -0.29 -8.74 5.84
N GLY A 194 -0.85 -7.62 5.43
CA GLY A 194 -1.63 -7.53 4.19
C GLY A 194 -0.85 -7.81 2.90
N SER A 195 0.45 -7.47 2.84
CA SER A 195 1.28 -7.76 1.67
C SER A 195 1.64 -9.24 1.61
N GLN A 196 2.00 -9.84 2.76
CA GLN A 196 2.28 -11.26 2.87
C GLN A 196 1.04 -12.10 2.53
N ALA A 197 -0.13 -11.73 3.06
CA ALA A 197 -1.38 -12.40 2.76
C ALA A 197 -1.68 -12.41 1.24
N GLY A 198 -1.49 -11.28 0.55
CA GLY A 198 -1.66 -11.21 -0.89
C GLY A 198 -0.71 -12.13 -1.66
N LEU A 199 0.56 -12.22 -1.27
CA LEU A 199 1.54 -13.14 -1.87
C LEU A 199 1.19 -14.61 -1.60
N LEU A 200 0.72 -14.94 -0.40
CA LEU A 200 0.27 -16.30 -0.06
C LEU A 200 -0.94 -16.72 -0.91
N MET A 201 -1.90 -15.81 -1.13
CA MET A 201 -3.02 -16.03 -2.04
C MET A 201 -2.52 -16.26 -3.47
N ALA A 202 -1.58 -15.44 -3.95
CA ALA A 202 -1.00 -15.59 -5.29
C ALA A 202 -0.30 -16.95 -5.44
N LYS A 203 0.47 -17.39 -4.44
CA LYS A 203 1.11 -18.70 -4.43
C LYS A 203 0.11 -19.82 -4.66
N GLN A 204 -1.01 -19.81 -3.93
CA GLN A 204 -2.04 -20.83 -4.08
C GLN A 204 -2.71 -20.81 -5.46
N LEU A 205 -2.98 -19.62 -6.00
CA LEU A 205 -3.69 -19.46 -7.26
C LEU A 205 -2.82 -19.69 -8.50
N THR A 206 -1.52 -19.45 -8.41
CA THR A 206 -0.61 -19.49 -9.57
C THR A 206 0.29 -20.70 -9.61
N GLY A 207 0.38 -21.46 -8.51
CA GLY A 207 1.33 -22.56 -8.35
C GLY A 207 2.78 -22.10 -8.11
N LEU A 208 2.98 -20.84 -7.71
CA LEU A 208 4.31 -20.33 -7.33
C LEU A 208 4.89 -21.16 -6.19
N ARG A 209 6.11 -21.70 -6.37
CA ARG A 209 6.70 -22.64 -5.42
C ARG A 209 7.36 -21.98 -4.22
N ALA A 210 7.78 -20.74 -4.37
CA ALA A 210 8.53 -20.00 -3.36
C ALA A 210 7.84 -20.04 -1.98
N GLU A 211 8.62 -20.19 -0.93
CA GLU A 211 8.17 -19.90 0.43
C GLU A 211 7.98 -18.39 0.59
N ILE A 212 6.88 -17.97 1.22
CA ILE A 212 6.62 -16.54 1.46
C ILE A 212 6.97 -16.21 2.90
N VAL A 213 8.04 -15.47 3.10
CA VAL A 213 8.58 -15.12 4.41
C VAL A 213 8.32 -13.64 4.71
N GLY A 214 7.51 -13.37 5.72
CA GLY A 214 7.34 -12.02 6.27
C GLY A 214 8.48 -11.68 7.21
N VAL A 215 9.15 -10.55 6.97
CA VAL A 215 10.20 -10.03 7.87
C VAL A 215 9.59 -8.88 8.68
N PRO A 216 9.33 -9.09 9.98
CA PRO A 216 8.67 -8.08 10.81
C PRO A 216 9.58 -6.86 11.04
N ILE A 217 9.02 -5.68 10.99
CA ILE A 217 9.72 -4.42 11.27
C ILE A 217 9.42 -3.87 12.66
N GLU A 218 8.45 -4.46 13.39
CA GLU A 218 8.16 -4.17 14.79
C GLU A 218 8.39 -5.42 15.64
N ILE A 219 9.16 -5.27 16.72
CA ILE A 219 9.38 -6.33 17.71
C ILE A 219 8.15 -6.43 18.60
N GLY A 220 7.60 -7.65 18.76
CA GLY A 220 6.52 -7.93 19.70
C GLY A 220 5.11 -8.00 19.13
N ARG A 221 4.90 -7.81 17.83
CA ARG A 221 3.64 -8.23 17.19
C ARG A 221 3.67 -9.73 16.93
N ALA A 222 2.74 -10.45 17.56
CA ALA A 222 2.50 -11.85 17.19
C ALA A 222 1.97 -11.89 15.76
N HIS A 223 2.67 -12.58 14.88
CA HIS A 223 2.17 -12.88 13.55
C HIS A 223 1.20 -14.05 13.68
N VAL A 224 -0.04 -13.82 13.28
CA VAL A 224 -1.08 -14.84 13.20
C VAL A 224 -0.97 -15.53 11.85
#